data_eda16f57eb7b47299f8bcc1d02db08a2
#
_entry.id   eda16f57eb7b47299f8bcc1d02db08a2
#
_cell.length_a   1.000
_cell.length_b   1.000
_cell.length_c   1.000
_cell.angle_alpha   90.00
_cell.angle_beta   90.00
_cell.angle_gamma   90.00
#
_symmetry.space_group_name_H-M   'P 1'
#
loop_
_entity.id
_entity.type
_entity.pdbx_description
1 polymer ?
#
loop_
_entity_poly.entity_id
_entity_poly.type
_entity_poly.pdbx_seq_one_letter_code
_entity_poly.pdbx_strand_id
1 'polypeptide(L)'
;MTRKSLVLSLAAMVLAAGLSAQADTFKNKQTGEIFYGFRTLKTTADKTLVYNENEKKLSPIKLDDYEVTLDNNGRRNSVVLVSITDAEALLSQTVTKTICDAITKAANSGPRFVLVKIDCPGGRGEYMKEICSTLTKIDICPTVAYISGGPFGGAHSAAAAIALACDRIYIAPNATMSALGPFVSTSSGHSEMDFLKTYSPDSLATYSVFAATLAENKKRPGILAKALLDKRIGLVEVVDTSGNQTIVQKDALLSNQTVVKILCEGLTPSSTAATDTTTAAVPQPSSVADIHSRVLQLTPADATRFKLADAVADSIRSVLSDMNASDAQLANAPGIDTTIKQFIAAKRNIGLSLSRISFLENRTATLEEQLKTIEEQERTTPVRRSRTINEVGSYTRGRVTIPSSDYYYYYDQSMGADQNIVNTQPITPDNTMSAPNQRTPLVTNPRSRFNRVQGSETVVSNAPALASADVNRELSAVLNNLIGEYRTAVSLANRWVGALPPEITIQTLQRNLESAIALSDNLRFRTQ
;
A
#
# COMPACT_ATOMS: atom_id res chain seq x y z
N MET A 1 -51.46 6.81 26.37
CA MET A 1 -50.84 5.96 25.29
C MET A 1 -51.19 4.50 25.60
N THR A 2 -52.06 3.92 24.81
CA THR A 2 -52.65 2.62 25.10
C THR A 2 -51.70 1.48 24.69
N ARG A 3 -51.63 0.41 25.49
CA ARG A 3 -50.83 -0.81 25.27
C ARG A 3 -50.91 -1.40 23.84
N LYS A 4 -51.98 -1.11 23.12
CA LYS A 4 -52.17 -1.52 21.72
C LYS A 4 -51.24 -0.81 20.72
N SER A 5 -50.86 0.45 20.98
CA SER A 5 -49.95 1.22 20.12
C SER A 5 -48.51 0.73 20.22
N LEU A 6 -48.10 0.21 21.40
CA LEU A 6 -46.75 -0.32 21.63
C LEU A 6 -46.54 -1.68 20.95
N VAL A 7 -47.57 -2.53 20.93
CA VAL A 7 -47.52 -3.84 20.27
C VAL A 7 -47.50 -3.71 18.76
N LEU A 8 -48.19 -2.73 18.19
CA LEU A 8 -48.15 -2.48 16.74
C LEU A 8 -46.79 -1.95 16.29
N SER A 9 -46.13 -1.08 17.07
CA SER A 9 -44.80 -0.59 16.75
C SER A 9 -43.70 -1.65 16.89
N LEU A 10 -43.83 -2.58 17.85
CA LEU A 10 -42.93 -3.72 17.99
C LEU A 10 -43.13 -4.75 16.87
N ALA A 11 -44.34 -4.99 16.42
CA ALA A 11 -44.64 -5.86 15.28
C ALA A 11 -44.12 -5.27 13.97
N ALA A 12 -44.20 -3.94 13.78
CA ALA A 12 -43.62 -3.25 12.61
C ALA A 12 -42.10 -3.26 12.62
N MET A 13 -41.45 -3.16 13.80
CA MET A 13 -40.00 -3.33 13.90
C MET A 13 -39.53 -4.76 13.63
N VAL A 14 -40.27 -5.76 14.03
CA VAL A 14 -39.94 -7.16 13.75
C VAL A 14 -40.17 -7.50 12.27
N LEU A 15 -41.17 -6.90 11.62
CA LEU A 15 -41.33 -7.06 10.16
C LEU A 15 -40.28 -6.31 9.33
N ALA A 16 -39.74 -5.19 9.81
CA ALA A 16 -38.67 -4.48 9.13
C ALA A 16 -37.29 -5.14 9.28
N ALA A 17 -37.09 -5.95 10.33
CA ALA A 17 -35.89 -6.76 10.52
C ALA A 17 -35.87 -8.07 9.69
N GLY A 18 -36.97 -8.40 9.02
CA GLY A 18 -37.20 -9.69 8.35
C GLY A 18 -37.01 -9.74 6.84
N LEU A 19 -36.48 -8.66 6.20
CA LEU A 19 -36.09 -8.70 4.79
C LEU A 19 -34.59 -8.96 4.61
N SER A 20 -33.98 -9.76 5.49
CA SER A 20 -32.70 -10.39 5.16
C SER A 20 -32.96 -11.39 4.04
N ALA A 21 -32.27 -11.23 2.93
CA ALA A 21 -32.30 -12.16 1.80
C ALA A 21 -32.17 -13.60 2.36
N GLN A 22 -33.25 -14.37 2.25
CA GLN A 22 -33.27 -15.72 2.81
C GLN A 22 -32.49 -16.64 1.88
N ALA A 23 -31.74 -17.56 2.45
CA ALA A 23 -31.11 -18.65 1.74
C ALA A 23 -32.17 -19.63 1.20
N ASP A 24 -31.81 -20.46 0.21
CA ASP A 24 -32.68 -21.55 -0.23
C ASP A 24 -33.06 -22.45 0.93
N THR A 25 -34.28 -22.95 0.90
CA THR A 25 -34.77 -23.96 1.84
C THR A 25 -34.67 -25.32 1.14
N PHE A 26 -33.91 -26.21 1.73
CA PHE A 26 -33.77 -27.61 1.30
C PHE A 26 -34.55 -28.53 2.25
N LYS A 27 -35.61 -29.14 1.76
CA LYS A 27 -36.38 -30.11 2.51
C LYS A 27 -36.14 -31.50 1.95
N ASN A 28 -35.57 -32.39 2.73
CA ASN A 28 -35.35 -33.77 2.33
C ASN A 28 -36.68 -34.47 2.09
N LYS A 29 -36.89 -35.06 0.91
CA LYS A 29 -38.16 -35.72 0.52
C LYS A 29 -38.46 -36.98 1.34
N GLN A 30 -37.41 -37.66 1.85
CA GLN A 30 -37.55 -38.90 2.60
C GLN A 30 -37.65 -38.66 4.09
N THR A 31 -36.78 -37.81 4.66
CA THR A 31 -36.71 -37.59 6.11
C THR A 31 -37.55 -36.41 6.57
N GLY A 32 -37.95 -35.52 5.67
CA GLY A 32 -38.65 -34.27 6.01
C GLY A 32 -37.76 -33.22 6.69
N GLU A 33 -36.46 -33.51 6.86
CA GLU A 33 -35.51 -32.60 7.49
C GLU A 33 -35.31 -31.34 6.61
N ILE A 34 -35.28 -30.19 7.27
CA ILE A 34 -35.14 -28.88 6.59
C ILE A 34 -33.86 -28.22 7.04
N PHE A 35 -33.07 -27.75 6.06
CA PHE A 35 -31.97 -26.84 6.33
C PHE A 35 -31.98 -25.66 5.35
N TYR A 36 -31.29 -24.59 5.72
CA TYR A 36 -31.12 -23.39 4.93
C TYR A 36 -29.72 -23.33 4.38
N GLY A 37 -29.57 -22.89 3.14
CA GLY A 37 -28.25 -22.82 2.53
C GLY A 37 -28.26 -22.24 1.13
N PHE A 38 -27.13 -22.28 0.46
CA PHE A 38 -27.02 -21.85 -0.92
C PHE A 38 -26.11 -22.81 -1.72
N ARG A 39 -26.43 -22.92 -3.01
CA ARG A 39 -25.69 -23.76 -3.92
C ARG A 39 -24.38 -23.10 -4.34
N THR A 40 -23.31 -23.87 -4.34
CA THR A 40 -22.02 -23.42 -4.88
C THR A 40 -21.93 -23.63 -6.38
N LEU A 41 -20.88 -23.10 -6.99
CA LEU A 41 -20.58 -23.30 -8.41
C LEU A 41 -20.03 -24.69 -8.71
N LYS A 42 -19.62 -25.46 -7.67
CA LYS A 42 -19.07 -26.81 -7.83
C LYS A 42 -20.19 -27.84 -7.90
N THR A 43 -20.32 -28.46 -9.04
CA THR A 43 -21.11 -29.65 -9.28
C THR A 43 -20.19 -30.81 -9.62
N THR A 44 -20.30 -31.91 -8.92
CA THR A 44 -19.81 -33.23 -9.37
C THR A 44 -20.93 -33.93 -10.14
N ALA A 45 -20.63 -34.94 -10.94
CA ALA A 45 -21.55 -35.53 -11.93
C ALA A 45 -22.99 -35.77 -11.42
N ASP A 46 -23.20 -35.97 -10.14
CA ASP A 46 -24.49 -36.32 -9.50
C ASP A 46 -24.80 -35.56 -8.20
N LYS A 47 -23.87 -34.69 -7.72
CA LYS A 47 -24.04 -33.97 -6.47
C LYS A 47 -23.69 -32.51 -6.62
N THR A 48 -24.51 -31.67 -6.06
CA THR A 48 -24.26 -30.23 -5.93
C THR A 48 -23.69 -29.97 -4.55
N LEU A 49 -22.61 -29.22 -4.47
CA LEU A 49 -22.05 -28.79 -3.19
C LEU A 49 -22.88 -27.61 -2.67
N VAL A 50 -23.51 -27.81 -1.51
CA VAL A 50 -24.36 -26.80 -0.87
C VAL A 50 -23.74 -26.40 0.45
N TYR A 51 -23.68 -25.08 0.69
CA TYR A 51 -23.32 -24.55 2.00
C TYR A 51 -24.56 -24.62 2.91
N ASN A 52 -24.48 -25.41 3.96
CA ASN A 52 -25.51 -25.54 4.99
C ASN A 52 -25.28 -24.46 6.06
N GLU A 53 -26.20 -23.51 6.19
CA GLU A 53 -26.11 -22.42 7.16
C GLU A 53 -26.24 -22.91 8.61
N ASN A 54 -27.00 -23.99 8.83
CA ASN A 54 -27.19 -24.55 10.17
C ASN A 54 -25.91 -25.17 10.71
N GLU A 55 -25.18 -25.90 9.83
CA GLU A 55 -23.94 -26.60 10.18
C GLU A 55 -22.68 -25.77 9.89
N LYS A 56 -22.83 -24.66 9.16
CA LYS A 56 -21.74 -23.78 8.69
C LYS A 56 -20.66 -24.52 7.89
N LYS A 57 -21.07 -25.52 7.10
CA LYS A 57 -20.16 -26.33 6.29
C LYS A 57 -20.71 -26.59 4.90
N LEU A 58 -19.81 -26.96 3.97
CA LEU A 58 -20.14 -27.42 2.62
C LEU A 58 -20.49 -28.91 2.67
N SER A 59 -21.64 -29.27 2.13
CA SER A 59 -22.11 -30.65 2.05
C SER A 59 -22.49 -31.00 0.62
N PRO A 60 -22.00 -32.12 0.07
CA PRO A 60 -22.41 -32.61 -1.25
C PRO A 60 -23.78 -33.30 -1.15
N ILE A 61 -24.79 -32.75 -1.80
CA ILE A 61 -26.14 -33.29 -1.83
C ILE A 61 -26.60 -33.62 -3.25
N LYS A 62 -27.48 -34.62 -3.39
CA LYS A 62 -28.24 -34.83 -4.63
C LYS A 62 -29.48 -33.95 -4.56
N LEU A 63 -29.60 -32.99 -5.48
CA LEU A 63 -30.75 -32.07 -5.50
C LEU A 63 -32.08 -32.80 -5.69
N ASP A 64 -32.07 -33.93 -6.39
CA ASP A 64 -33.28 -34.74 -6.63
C ASP A 64 -33.89 -35.31 -5.34
N ASP A 65 -33.09 -35.51 -4.29
CA ASP A 65 -33.53 -35.99 -2.98
C ASP A 65 -34.19 -34.89 -2.14
N TYR A 66 -34.17 -33.65 -2.60
CA TYR A 66 -34.69 -32.49 -1.86
C TYR A 66 -35.78 -31.75 -2.64
N GLU A 67 -36.76 -31.25 -1.90
CA GLU A 67 -37.66 -30.19 -2.32
C GLU A 67 -36.95 -28.86 -2.03
N VAL A 68 -36.63 -28.10 -3.07
CA VAL A 68 -35.85 -26.86 -2.93
C VAL A 68 -36.74 -25.69 -3.25
N THR A 69 -36.94 -24.80 -2.27
CA THR A 69 -37.54 -23.49 -2.50
C THR A 69 -36.42 -22.51 -2.78
N LEU A 70 -36.38 -22.05 -4.02
CA LEU A 70 -35.32 -21.17 -4.51
C LEU A 70 -35.62 -19.72 -4.16
N ASP A 71 -34.70 -19.10 -3.45
CA ASP A 71 -34.62 -17.66 -3.32
C ASP A 71 -33.41 -17.16 -4.12
N ASN A 72 -33.65 -16.37 -5.17
CA ASN A 72 -32.62 -15.81 -6.05
C ASN A 72 -31.65 -16.85 -6.66
N ASN A 73 -32.17 -17.92 -7.22
CA ASN A 73 -31.38 -19.00 -7.81
C ASN A 73 -30.37 -19.65 -6.84
N GLY A 74 -30.73 -19.80 -5.60
CA GLY A 74 -29.89 -20.45 -4.61
C GLY A 74 -28.89 -19.53 -3.93
N ARG A 75 -29.09 -18.23 -4.02
CA ARG A 75 -28.21 -17.24 -3.38
C ARG A 75 -29.04 -16.10 -2.81
N ARG A 76 -28.45 -15.43 -1.81
CA ARG A 76 -29.06 -14.23 -1.25
C ARG A 76 -29.14 -13.14 -2.32
N ASN A 77 -30.23 -12.37 -2.35
CA ASN A 77 -30.39 -11.23 -3.26
C ASN A 77 -29.54 -10.04 -2.84
N SER A 78 -28.24 -10.28 -2.77
CA SER A 78 -27.25 -9.28 -2.40
C SER A 78 -25.99 -9.40 -3.24
N VAL A 79 -25.30 -8.29 -3.39
CA VAL A 79 -23.95 -8.21 -3.96
C VAL A 79 -23.05 -7.56 -2.93
N VAL A 80 -21.91 -8.16 -2.62
CA VAL A 80 -20.97 -7.58 -1.66
C VAL A 80 -19.83 -6.91 -2.40
N LEU A 81 -19.67 -5.62 -2.15
CA LEU A 81 -18.63 -4.78 -2.74
C LEU A 81 -17.37 -4.79 -1.87
N VAL A 82 -16.26 -5.22 -2.44
CA VAL A 82 -14.92 -5.14 -1.87
C VAL A 82 -14.14 -4.08 -2.64
N SER A 83 -13.71 -3.00 -1.98
CA SER A 83 -13.02 -1.88 -2.64
C SER A 83 -11.51 -1.98 -2.45
N ILE A 84 -10.76 -1.92 -3.55
CA ILE A 84 -9.30 -1.82 -3.61
C ILE A 84 -9.01 -0.54 -4.41
N THR A 85 -9.23 0.61 -3.76
CA THR A 85 -9.23 1.93 -4.40
C THR A 85 -8.29 2.93 -3.71
N ASP A 86 -7.22 2.41 -3.11
CA ASP A 86 -6.22 3.22 -2.43
C ASP A 86 -4.80 2.78 -2.81
N ALA A 87 -3.87 3.74 -2.87
CA ALA A 87 -2.47 3.47 -3.18
C ALA A 87 -1.81 2.54 -2.15
N GLU A 88 -2.24 2.63 -0.90
CA GLU A 88 -1.68 1.85 0.21
C GLU A 88 -2.32 0.45 0.34
N ALA A 89 -3.34 0.13 -0.46
CA ALA A 89 -4.09 -1.12 -0.37
C ALA A 89 -3.20 -2.38 -0.54
N LEU A 90 -2.15 -2.28 -1.37
CA LEU A 90 -1.24 -3.39 -1.70
C LEU A 90 0.17 -3.17 -1.14
N LEU A 91 0.34 -2.36 -0.09
CA LEU A 91 1.63 -2.05 0.51
C LEU A 91 1.80 -2.60 1.94
N SER A 92 0.74 -3.15 2.55
CA SER A 92 0.75 -3.67 3.92
C SER A 92 0.19 -5.07 4.02
N GLN A 93 0.89 -5.95 4.74
CA GLN A 93 0.40 -7.29 5.05
C GLN A 93 -0.91 -7.26 5.84
N THR A 94 -1.05 -6.33 6.78
CA THR A 94 -2.27 -6.20 7.60
C THR A 94 -3.47 -5.79 6.74
N VAL A 95 -3.28 -4.83 5.81
CA VAL A 95 -4.32 -4.42 4.85
C VAL A 95 -4.68 -5.59 3.93
N THR A 96 -3.68 -6.26 3.36
CA THR A 96 -3.86 -7.44 2.50
C THR A 96 -4.68 -8.52 3.19
N LYS A 97 -4.33 -8.86 4.44
CA LYS A 97 -5.08 -9.83 5.23
C LYS A 97 -6.53 -9.39 5.46
N THR A 98 -6.74 -8.11 5.76
CA THR A 98 -8.10 -7.55 5.91
C THR A 98 -8.91 -7.68 4.61
N ILE A 99 -8.29 -7.43 3.45
CA ILE A 99 -8.92 -7.61 2.13
C ILE A 99 -9.27 -9.09 1.90
N CYS A 100 -8.33 -10.01 2.17
CA CYS A 100 -8.58 -11.45 2.03
C CYS A 100 -9.70 -11.96 2.94
N ASP A 101 -9.71 -11.51 4.20
CA ASP A 101 -10.77 -11.83 5.16
C ASP A 101 -12.12 -11.25 4.71
N ALA A 102 -12.14 -10.02 4.18
CA ALA A 102 -13.33 -9.38 3.65
C ALA A 102 -13.90 -10.14 2.44
N ILE A 103 -13.05 -10.54 1.48
CA ILE A 103 -13.43 -11.36 0.33
C ILE A 103 -14.02 -12.69 0.78
N THR A 104 -13.35 -13.38 1.70
CA THR A 104 -13.80 -14.68 2.23
C THR A 104 -15.14 -14.57 2.96
N LYS A 105 -15.29 -13.56 3.82
CA LYS A 105 -16.55 -13.29 4.52
C LYS A 105 -17.67 -12.91 3.57
N ALA A 106 -17.36 -12.08 2.57
CA ALA A 106 -18.29 -11.69 1.53
C ALA A 106 -18.83 -12.92 0.80
N ALA A 107 -17.95 -13.79 0.32
CA ALA A 107 -18.32 -15.02 -0.39
C ALA A 107 -19.15 -15.96 0.50
N ASN A 108 -18.71 -16.17 1.75
CA ASN A 108 -19.39 -17.05 2.71
C ASN A 108 -20.78 -16.53 3.12
N SER A 109 -21.11 -15.26 2.88
CA SER A 109 -22.47 -14.75 3.10
C SER A 109 -23.47 -15.21 2.01
N GLY A 110 -23.01 -15.90 0.96
CA GLY A 110 -23.84 -16.45 -0.11
C GLY A 110 -24.47 -15.41 -1.03
N PRO A 111 -23.78 -14.34 -1.44
CA PRO A 111 -24.32 -13.33 -2.34
C PRO A 111 -24.48 -13.87 -3.76
N ARG A 112 -25.17 -13.15 -4.64
CA ARG A 112 -25.19 -13.47 -6.08
C ARG A 112 -23.79 -13.49 -6.66
N PHE A 113 -22.95 -12.54 -6.24
CA PHE A 113 -21.52 -12.49 -6.54
C PHE A 113 -20.80 -11.52 -5.60
N VAL A 114 -19.49 -11.66 -5.52
CA VAL A 114 -18.60 -10.67 -4.88
C VAL A 114 -18.09 -9.72 -5.96
N LEU A 115 -18.33 -8.41 -5.78
CA LEU A 115 -17.85 -7.37 -6.69
C LEU A 115 -16.58 -6.72 -6.12
N VAL A 116 -15.47 -6.89 -6.81
CA VAL A 116 -14.19 -6.28 -6.45
C VAL A 116 -14.01 -5.02 -7.28
N LYS A 117 -14.18 -3.85 -6.67
CA LYS A 117 -13.92 -2.55 -7.30
C LYS A 117 -12.44 -2.24 -7.20
N ILE A 118 -11.80 -1.95 -8.33
CA ILE A 118 -10.36 -1.72 -8.43
C ILE A 118 -10.10 -0.35 -9.06
N ASP A 119 -9.35 0.48 -8.35
CA ASP A 119 -8.71 1.70 -8.85
C ASP A 119 -7.44 1.89 -8.03
N CYS A 120 -6.32 1.30 -8.47
CA CYS A 120 -5.14 1.15 -7.65
C CYS A 120 -3.87 1.14 -8.53
N PRO A 121 -2.83 1.89 -8.15
CA PRO A 121 -1.59 1.95 -8.90
C PRO A 121 -0.75 0.67 -8.83
N GLY A 122 -1.20 -0.35 -8.10
CA GLY A 122 -0.47 -1.58 -7.88
C GLY A 122 0.14 -1.66 -6.49
N GLY A 123 1.21 -2.43 -6.34
CA GLY A 123 1.87 -2.63 -5.06
C GLY A 123 2.77 -3.86 -5.06
N ARG A 124 2.95 -4.49 -3.89
CA ARG A 124 3.88 -5.61 -3.71
C ARG A 124 3.31 -6.91 -4.27
N GLY A 125 4.17 -7.65 -4.98
CA GLY A 125 3.79 -8.88 -5.66
C GLY A 125 3.35 -10.00 -4.71
N GLU A 126 3.93 -10.11 -3.52
CA GLU A 126 3.54 -11.06 -2.50
C GLU A 126 2.10 -10.82 -2.00
N TYR A 127 1.70 -9.57 -1.82
CA TYR A 127 0.35 -9.21 -1.37
C TYR A 127 -0.68 -9.42 -2.48
N MET A 128 -0.33 -9.07 -3.72
CA MET A 128 -1.12 -9.42 -4.90
C MET A 128 -1.37 -10.92 -4.97
N LYS A 129 -0.31 -11.74 -4.82
CA LYS A 129 -0.42 -13.20 -4.88
C LYS A 129 -1.35 -13.77 -3.80
N GLU A 130 -1.33 -13.21 -2.59
CA GLU A 130 -2.20 -13.61 -1.48
C GLU A 130 -3.68 -13.31 -1.80
N ILE A 131 -3.99 -12.11 -2.29
CA ILE A 131 -5.36 -11.72 -2.68
C ILE A 131 -5.84 -12.57 -3.86
N CYS A 132 -5.03 -12.74 -4.91
CA CYS A 132 -5.36 -13.58 -6.06
C CYS A 132 -5.62 -15.03 -5.64
N SER A 133 -4.78 -15.58 -4.74
CA SER A 133 -4.98 -16.94 -4.22
C SER A 133 -6.25 -17.06 -3.38
N THR A 134 -6.67 -16.01 -2.70
CA THR A 134 -7.95 -15.97 -2.00
C THR A 134 -9.11 -15.95 -2.97
N LEU A 135 -9.08 -15.09 -4.00
CA LEU A 135 -10.12 -15.01 -5.03
C LEU A 135 -10.28 -16.33 -5.81
N THR A 136 -9.18 -16.97 -6.19
CA THR A 136 -9.22 -18.23 -6.94
C THR A 136 -9.75 -19.43 -6.15
N LYS A 137 -9.73 -19.34 -4.81
CA LYS A 137 -10.31 -20.35 -3.92
C LYS A 137 -11.82 -20.19 -3.71
N ILE A 138 -12.38 -19.04 -4.10
CA ILE A 138 -13.82 -18.81 -4.00
C ILE A 138 -14.52 -19.68 -5.06
N ASP A 139 -15.30 -20.61 -4.58
CA ASP A 139 -16.12 -21.52 -5.40
C ASP A 139 -17.61 -21.48 -5.02
N ILE A 140 -17.93 -20.69 -4.00
CA ILE A 140 -19.28 -20.56 -3.45
C ILE A 140 -20.13 -19.63 -4.33
N CYS A 141 -19.55 -18.55 -4.84
CA CYS A 141 -20.22 -17.59 -5.71
C CYS A 141 -19.23 -17.03 -6.76
N PRO A 142 -19.71 -16.46 -7.87
CA PRO A 142 -18.85 -15.77 -8.82
C PRO A 142 -18.12 -14.58 -8.19
N THR A 143 -16.93 -14.32 -8.69
CA THR A 143 -16.16 -13.10 -8.39
C THR A 143 -16.13 -12.22 -9.63
N VAL A 144 -16.41 -10.92 -9.46
CA VAL A 144 -16.51 -9.95 -10.55
C VAL A 144 -15.59 -8.78 -10.23
N ALA A 145 -14.67 -8.47 -11.12
CA ALA A 145 -13.87 -7.26 -11.03
C ALA A 145 -14.57 -6.11 -11.77
N TYR A 146 -14.58 -4.92 -11.17
CA TYR A 146 -14.94 -3.68 -11.80
C TYR A 146 -13.77 -2.70 -11.70
N ILE A 147 -13.08 -2.49 -12.81
CA ILE A 147 -11.97 -1.55 -12.91
C ILE A 147 -12.56 -0.16 -13.17
N SER A 148 -12.47 0.71 -12.16
CA SER A 148 -13.01 2.07 -12.24
C SER A 148 -11.92 3.09 -12.56
N GLY A 149 -12.28 4.13 -13.33
CA GLY A 149 -11.37 5.24 -13.65
C GLY A 149 -11.41 6.34 -12.60
N GLY A 150 -10.99 6.01 -11.37
CA GLY A 150 -10.90 6.96 -10.27
C GLY A 150 -9.57 7.73 -10.27
N PRO A 151 -9.04 8.13 -9.08
CA PRO A 151 -7.81 8.93 -8.97
C PRO A 151 -6.58 8.27 -9.60
N PHE A 152 -6.52 6.94 -9.63
CA PHE A 152 -5.37 6.21 -10.19
C PHE A 152 -5.59 5.82 -11.66
N GLY A 153 -6.79 6.02 -12.19
CA GLY A 153 -7.09 5.79 -13.61
C GLY A 153 -7.25 4.31 -13.98
N GLY A 154 -7.41 3.40 -13.02
CA GLY A 154 -7.66 2.00 -13.31
C GLY A 154 -6.90 0.97 -12.47
N ALA A 155 -6.58 -0.14 -13.08
CA ALA A 155 -5.86 -1.25 -12.45
C ALA A 155 -4.46 -1.39 -13.05
N HIS A 156 -3.43 -1.15 -12.23
CA HIS A 156 -2.06 -1.12 -12.71
C HIS A 156 -1.21 -2.21 -12.04
N SER A 157 -0.37 -2.89 -12.82
CA SER A 157 0.60 -3.88 -12.34
C SER A 157 -0.08 -4.94 -11.43
N ALA A 158 0.29 -5.04 -10.15
CA ALA A 158 -0.27 -5.97 -9.18
C ALA A 158 -1.82 -5.88 -9.08
N ALA A 159 -2.40 -4.70 -9.19
CA ALA A 159 -3.86 -4.52 -9.16
C ALA A 159 -4.55 -5.10 -10.40
N ALA A 160 -3.89 -5.05 -11.57
CA ALA A 160 -4.40 -5.70 -12.78
C ALA A 160 -4.44 -7.24 -12.62
N ALA A 161 -3.43 -7.85 -11.97
CA ALA A 161 -3.43 -9.27 -11.68
C ALA A 161 -4.59 -9.70 -10.75
N ILE A 162 -4.98 -8.85 -9.79
CA ILE A 162 -6.15 -9.10 -8.94
C ILE A 162 -7.42 -9.18 -9.79
N ALA A 163 -7.59 -8.28 -10.76
CA ALA A 163 -8.71 -8.37 -11.68
C ALA A 163 -8.72 -9.69 -12.47
N LEU A 164 -7.54 -10.16 -12.93
CA LEU A 164 -7.39 -11.42 -13.67
C LEU A 164 -7.77 -12.66 -12.85
N ALA A 165 -7.71 -12.60 -11.53
CA ALA A 165 -8.13 -13.67 -10.64
C ALA A 165 -9.66 -13.82 -10.56
N CYS A 166 -10.42 -12.80 -10.95
CA CYS A 166 -11.88 -12.82 -10.93
C CYS A 166 -12.48 -13.56 -12.15
N ASP A 167 -13.71 -14.09 -11.98
CA ASP A 167 -14.42 -14.83 -13.03
C ASP A 167 -14.84 -13.92 -14.19
N ARG A 168 -15.24 -12.68 -13.87
CA ARG A 168 -15.58 -11.65 -14.86
C ARG A 168 -14.85 -10.35 -14.57
N ILE A 169 -14.56 -9.60 -15.64
CA ILE A 169 -13.88 -8.30 -15.57
C ILE A 169 -14.67 -7.28 -16.39
N TYR A 170 -15.13 -6.24 -15.71
CA TYR A 170 -15.70 -5.05 -16.31
C TYR A 170 -14.72 -3.89 -16.16
N ILE A 171 -14.63 -3.06 -17.18
CA ILE A 171 -13.75 -1.90 -17.18
C ILE A 171 -14.54 -0.63 -17.51
N ALA A 172 -14.32 0.44 -16.73
CA ALA A 172 -14.96 1.73 -16.99
C ALA A 172 -14.40 2.41 -18.26
N PRO A 173 -15.18 3.23 -18.99
CA PRO A 173 -14.72 3.89 -20.21
C PRO A 173 -13.48 4.77 -20.02
N ASN A 174 -13.28 5.32 -18.83
CA ASN A 174 -12.16 6.17 -18.45
C ASN A 174 -11.07 5.46 -17.63
N ALA A 175 -11.12 4.12 -17.57
CA ALA A 175 -10.12 3.31 -16.87
C ALA A 175 -9.13 2.67 -17.84
N THR A 176 -7.99 2.24 -17.32
CA THR A 176 -6.98 1.48 -18.06
C THR A 176 -6.52 0.26 -17.27
N MET A 177 -6.06 -0.77 -17.97
CA MET A 177 -5.23 -1.83 -17.41
C MET A 177 -3.80 -1.63 -17.91
N SER A 178 -2.84 -1.51 -17.03
CA SER A 178 -1.47 -1.25 -17.47
C SER A 178 -0.41 -1.91 -16.61
N ALA A 179 0.80 -1.99 -17.17
CA ALA A 179 2.00 -2.39 -16.46
C ALA A 179 2.61 -1.26 -15.62
N LEU A 180 2.03 -0.07 -15.62
CA LEU A 180 2.48 1.04 -14.78
C LEU A 180 2.40 0.62 -13.31
N GLY A 181 3.43 0.89 -12.55
CA GLY A 181 3.45 0.66 -11.10
C GLY A 181 3.45 1.98 -10.34
N PRO A 182 3.34 1.93 -9.02
CA PRO A 182 3.47 3.13 -8.21
C PRO A 182 4.86 3.73 -8.43
N PHE A 183 4.90 5.00 -8.80
CA PHE A 183 6.14 5.74 -8.92
C PHE A 183 6.65 6.09 -7.53
N VAL A 184 7.86 5.65 -7.20
CA VAL A 184 8.57 6.19 -6.04
C VAL A 184 9.24 7.48 -6.51
N SER A 185 8.72 8.62 -6.03
CA SER A 185 9.38 9.90 -6.22
C SER A 185 10.59 9.96 -5.30
N THR A 186 11.79 9.90 -5.86
CA THR A 186 13.02 10.18 -5.12
C THR A 186 13.48 11.60 -5.42
N SER A 187 14.15 12.26 -4.48
CA SER A 187 14.68 13.63 -4.63
C SER A 187 15.69 13.77 -5.77
N SER A 188 16.21 12.68 -6.26
CA SER A 188 17.17 12.62 -7.36
C SER A 188 16.56 12.42 -8.76
N GLY A 189 15.23 12.44 -8.86
CA GLY A 189 14.51 12.15 -10.10
C GLY A 189 13.76 10.84 -10.06
N HIS A 190 12.64 10.79 -10.74
CA HIS A 190 11.77 9.63 -10.79
C HIS A 190 12.47 8.47 -11.45
N SER A 191 12.75 7.42 -10.70
CA SER A 191 13.34 6.22 -11.27
C SER A 191 12.41 5.03 -11.10
N GLU A 192 11.60 4.78 -12.13
CA GLU A 192 10.97 3.48 -12.31
C GLU A 192 12.02 2.36 -12.44
N MET A 193 13.24 2.74 -12.77
CA MET A 193 14.44 1.89 -12.79
C MET A 193 14.82 1.41 -11.38
N ASP A 194 14.55 2.19 -10.33
CA ASP A 194 14.79 1.75 -8.95
C ASP A 194 13.77 0.68 -8.53
N PHE A 195 12.57 0.68 -9.11
CA PHE A 195 11.63 -0.42 -8.94
C PHE A 195 12.16 -1.72 -9.57
N LEU A 196 12.74 -1.66 -10.76
CA LEU A 196 13.39 -2.83 -11.40
C LEU A 196 14.62 -3.33 -10.61
N LYS A 197 15.28 -2.46 -9.82
CA LYS A 197 16.34 -2.86 -8.90
C LYS A 197 15.81 -3.49 -7.62
N THR A 198 14.62 -3.12 -7.17
CA THR A 198 13.99 -3.63 -5.95
C THR A 198 13.48 -5.07 -6.12
N TYR A 199 13.02 -5.42 -7.32
CA TYR A 199 12.61 -6.78 -7.65
C TYR A 199 13.68 -7.47 -8.49
N SER A 200 14.17 -8.61 -7.99
CA SER A 200 15.08 -9.43 -8.80
C SER A 200 14.38 -9.85 -10.10
N PRO A 201 15.11 -10.02 -11.21
CA PRO A 201 14.56 -10.51 -12.47
C PRO A 201 13.74 -11.80 -12.31
N ASP A 202 14.17 -12.69 -11.42
CA ASP A 202 13.50 -13.96 -11.12
C ASP A 202 12.17 -13.76 -10.40
N SER A 203 12.09 -12.78 -9.50
CA SER A 203 10.84 -12.42 -8.83
C SER A 203 9.80 -11.89 -9.81
N LEU A 204 10.21 -11.00 -10.74
CA LEU A 204 9.32 -10.48 -11.78
C LEU A 204 8.85 -11.59 -12.72
N ALA A 205 9.74 -12.47 -13.14
CA ALA A 205 9.39 -13.63 -13.95
C ALA A 205 8.38 -14.55 -13.23
N THR A 206 8.60 -14.80 -11.94
CA THR A 206 7.69 -15.62 -11.12
C THR A 206 6.29 -15.01 -11.05
N TYR A 207 6.16 -13.71 -10.80
CA TYR A 207 4.86 -13.03 -10.72
C TYR A 207 4.19 -12.93 -12.08
N SER A 208 4.94 -12.72 -13.16
CA SER A 208 4.39 -12.67 -14.51
C SER A 208 3.85 -14.02 -14.98
N VAL A 209 4.54 -15.10 -14.68
CA VAL A 209 4.06 -16.48 -14.94
C VAL A 209 2.81 -16.77 -14.10
N PHE A 210 2.79 -16.38 -12.83
CA PHE A 210 1.61 -16.52 -11.98
C PHE A 210 0.39 -15.78 -12.57
N ALA A 211 0.55 -14.54 -13.04
CA ALA A 211 -0.52 -13.78 -13.67
C ALA A 211 -1.00 -14.43 -14.98
N ALA A 212 -0.09 -14.97 -15.79
CA ALA A 212 -0.45 -15.73 -16.99
C ALA A 212 -1.32 -16.92 -16.64
N THR A 213 -0.92 -17.71 -15.65
CA THR A 213 -1.69 -18.87 -15.18
C THR A 213 -3.09 -18.48 -14.71
N LEU A 214 -3.22 -17.37 -13.97
CA LEU A 214 -4.54 -16.83 -13.57
C LEU A 214 -5.41 -16.51 -14.79
N ALA A 215 -4.85 -15.81 -15.77
CA ALA A 215 -5.56 -15.44 -16.99
C ALA A 215 -5.99 -16.66 -17.81
N GLU A 216 -5.07 -17.61 -18.04
CA GLU A 216 -5.31 -18.84 -18.81
C GLU A 216 -6.36 -19.73 -18.16
N ASN A 217 -6.37 -19.85 -16.83
CA ASN A 217 -7.40 -20.58 -16.08
C ASN A 217 -8.81 -19.99 -16.28
N LYS A 218 -8.89 -18.70 -16.63
CA LYS A 218 -10.14 -18.00 -16.96
C LYS A 218 -10.32 -17.81 -18.47
N LYS A 219 -9.55 -18.54 -19.31
CA LYS A 219 -9.57 -18.48 -20.78
C LYS A 219 -9.24 -17.10 -21.34
N ARG A 220 -8.38 -16.34 -20.66
CA ARG A 220 -7.85 -15.04 -21.07
C ARG A 220 -6.42 -15.19 -21.59
N PRO A 221 -5.93 -14.28 -22.47
CA PRO A 221 -4.59 -14.39 -23.04
C PRO A 221 -3.48 -14.16 -22.01
N GLY A 222 -2.76 -15.24 -21.66
CA GLY A 222 -1.69 -15.22 -20.66
C GLY A 222 -0.52 -14.30 -21.03
N ILE A 223 -0.26 -14.10 -22.33
CA ILE A 223 0.84 -13.24 -22.79
C ILE A 223 0.62 -11.77 -22.40
N LEU A 224 -0.61 -11.27 -22.49
CA LEU A 224 -0.95 -9.92 -22.02
C LEU A 224 -0.83 -9.81 -20.51
N ALA A 225 -1.28 -10.84 -19.78
CA ALA A 225 -1.16 -10.89 -18.33
C ALA A 225 0.31 -10.87 -17.87
N LYS A 226 1.21 -11.54 -18.58
CA LYS A 226 2.66 -11.46 -18.33
C LYS A 226 3.17 -10.03 -18.44
N ALA A 227 2.84 -9.35 -19.54
CA ALA A 227 3.32 -8.01 -19.82
C ALA A 227 2.72 -6.94 -18.88
N LEU A 228 1.57 -7.18 -18.24
CA LEU A 228 1.02 -6.32 -17.20
C LEU A 228 1.87 -6.31 -15.92
N LEU A 229 2.67 -7.35 -15.66
CA LEU A 229 3.54 -7.44 -14.49
C LEU A 229 5.02 -7.30 -14.82
N ASP A 230 5.45 -7.82 -15.94
CA ASP A 230 6.85 -7.70 -16.38
C ASP A 230 6.99 -6.65 -17.48
N LYS A 231 7.43 -5.47 -17.08
CA LYS A 231 7.62 -4.31 -17.94
C LYS A 231 8.68 -4.50 -19.03
N ARG A 232 9.51 -5.56 -18.93
CA ARG A 232 10.54 -5.88 -19.92
C ARG A 232 9.95 -6.53 -21.17
N ILE A 233 8.72 -7.04 -21.08
CA ILE A 233 8.08 -7.75 -22.18
C ILE A 233 7.57 -6.74 -23.21
N GLY A 234 8.14 -6.78 -24.40
CA GLY A 234 7.61 -6.11 -25.59
C GLY A 234 6.56 -6.99 -26.28
N LEU A 235 5.45 -6.40 -26.71
CA LEU A 235 4.36 -7.09 -27.39
C LEU A 235 4.01 -6.44 -28.71
N VAL A 236 3.76 -7.28 -29.70
CA VAL A 236 3.30 -6.87 -31.03
C VAL A 236 2.07 -7.68 -31.44
N GLU A 237 1.16 -7.05 -32.14
CA GLU A 237 0.07 -7.69 -32.86
C GLU A 237 0.54 -8.02 -34.25
N VAL A 238 0.41 -9.28 -34.64
CA VAL A 238 0.89 -9.79 -35.92
C VAL A 238 -0.22 -10.48 -36.69
N VAL A 239 -0.08 -10.48 -38.00
CA VAL A 239 -0.90 -11.28 -38.90
C VAL A 239 -0.03 -12.36 -39.52
N ASP A 240 -0.48 -13.61 -39.48
CA ASP A 240 0.17 -14.70 -40.18
C ASP A 240 -0.19 -14.75 -41.68
N THR A 241 0.44 -15.62 -42.42
CA THR A 241 0.18 -15.82 -43.87
C THR A 241 -1.25 -16.29 -44.17
N SER A 242 -1.98 -16.77 -43.17
CA SER A 242 -3.39 -17.19 -43.27
C SER A 242 -4.37 -16.10 -42.91
N GLY A 243 -3.87 -14.90 -42.56
CA GLY A 243 -4.68 -13.75 -42.16
C GLY A 243 -5.13 -13.76 -40.70
N ASN A 244 -4.66 -14.70 -39.86
CA ASN A 244 -5.02 -14.72 -38.46
C ASN A 244 -4.24 -13.67 -37.67
N GLN A 245 -4.93 -12.89 -36.87
CA GLN A 245 -4.32 -11.92 -35.97
C GLN A 245 -4.03 -12.57 -34.61
N THR A 246 -2.80 -12.42 -34.15
CA THR A 246 -2.34 -12.91 -32.85
C THR A 246 -1.42 -11.90 -32.17
N ILE A 247 -1.27 -12.04 -30.83
CA ILE A 247 -0.32 -11.24 -30.06
C ILE A 247 0.86 -12.13 -29.70
N VAL A 248 2.06 -11.66 -30.02
CA VAL A 248 3.31 -12.37 -29.71
C VAL A 248 4.31 -11.46 -29.00
N GLN A 249 5.26 -12.05 -28.29
CA GLN A 249 6.41 -11.28 -27.79
C GLN A 249 7.25 -10.80 -28.98
N LYS A 250 7.78 -9.59 -28.85
CA LYS A 250 8.60 -8.99 -29.89
C LYS A 250 9.82 -9.85 -30.23
N ASP A 251 10.41 -10.50 -29.21
CA ASP A 251 11.57 -11.37 -29.34
C ASP A 251 11.25 -12.75 -29.97
N ALA A 252 9.98 -13.12 -30.00
CA ALA A 252 9.49 -14.38 -30.55
C ALA A 252 8.84 -14.23 -31.94
N LEU A 253 9.07 -13.08 -32.61
CA LEU A 253 8.52 -12.80 -33.92
C LEU A 253 9.07 -13.77 -34.96
N LEU A 254 8.18 -14.43 -35.71
CA LEU A 254 8.56 -15.36 -36.78
C LEU A 254 8.66 -14.62 -38.13
N SER A 255 9.51 -15.11 -39.03
CA SER A 255 9.73 -14.50 -40.35
C SER A 255 8.51 -14.52 -41.28
N ASN A 256 7.53 -15.36 -41.00
CA ASN A 256 6.26 -15.47 -41.74
C ASN A 256 5.12 -14.61 -41.15
N GLN A 257 5.42 -13.77 -40.16
CA GLN A 257 4.46 -12.90 -39.51
C GLN A 257 4.72 -11.44 -39.88
N THR A 258 3.66 -10.70 -40.15
CA THR A 258 3.73 -9.26 -40.41
C THR A 258 3.21 -8.49 -39.18
N VAL A 259 4.02 -7.56 -38.68
CA VAL A 259 3.62 -6.71 -37.55
C VAL A 259 2.56 -5.70 -38.01
N VAL A 260 1.40 -5.72 -37.37
CA VAL A 260 0.29 -4.79 -37.63
C VAL A 260 0.35 -3.62 -36.65
N LYS A 261 0.59 -3.91 -35.38
CA LYS A 261 0.62 -2.89 -34.31
C LYS A 261 1.64 -3.27 -33.24
N ILE A 262 2.43 -2.30 -32.78
CA ILE A 262 3.24 -2.44 -31.58
C ILE A 262 2.35 -2.08 -30.38
N LEU A 263 2.15 -3.00 -29.46
CA LEU A 263 1.36 -2.77 -28.25
C LEU A 263 2.21 -2.14 -27.13
N CYS A 264 3.45 -2.61 -27.00
CA CYS A 264 4.47 -2.03 -26.12
C CYS A 264 5.87 -2.47 -26.56
N GLU A 265 6.87 -1.61 -26.37
CA GLU A 265 8.27 -1.89 -26.70
C GLU A 265 8.96 -2.78 -25.67
N GLY A 266 8.54 -2.69 -24.42
CA GLY A 266 9.25 -3.24 -23.27
C GLY A 266 10.41 -2.36 -22.80
N LEU A 267 10.73 -2.45 -21.51
CA LEU A 267 11.89 -1.77 -20.92
C LEU A 267 13.09 -2.71 -20.95
N THR A 268 14.17 -2.31 -21.63
CA THR A 268 15.44 -3.04 -21.57
C THR A 268 16.25 -2.56 -20.38
N PRO A 269 16.78 -3.47 -19.51
CA PRO A 269 17.73 -3.07 -18.48
C PRO A 269 18.95 -2.44 -19.15
N SER A 270 19.39 -1.28 -18.67
CA SER A 270 20.67 -0.72 -19.09
C SER A 270 21.79 -1.62 -18.60
N SER A 271 22.51 -2.23 -19.50
CA SER A 271 23.77 -2.88 -19.15
C SER A 271 24.81 -1.79 -18.85
N THR A 272 24.95 -1.41 -17.59
CA THR A 272 26.02 -0.54 -17.10
C THR A 272 27.35 -1.29 -16.97
N ALA A 273 27.68 -2.18 -17.89
CA ALA A 273 28.99 -2.82 -17.94
C ALA A 273 29.24 -3.43 -19.31
N ALA A 274 29.48 -2.58 -20.32
CA ALA A 274 30.24 -3.01 -21.48
C ALA A 274 31.09 -1.82 -21.96
N THR A 275 32.33 -1.86 -21.58
CA THR A 275 33.43 -1.13 -22.22
C THR A 275 33.67 -1.66 -23.65
N ASP A 276 32.63 -1.73 -24.48
CA ASP A 276 32.81 -1.99 -25.91
C ASP A 276 32.10 -0.91 -26.73
N THR A 277 32.93 -0.12 -27.38
CA THR A 277 32.71 1.16 -28.04
C THR A 277 32.07 1.07 -29.43
N THR A 278 31.25 0.05 -29.75
CA THR A 278 30.75 -0.10 -31.12
C THR A 278 29.27 -0.49 -31.29
N THR A 279 28.49 -0.63 -30.22
CA THR A 279 27.04 -0.83 -30.38
C THR A 279 26.31 0.42 -29.93
N ALA A 280 25.46 0.98 -30.81
CA ALA A 280 24.63 2.14 -30.51
C ALA A 280 23.86 1.90 -29.21
N ALA A 281 24.18 2.69 -28.18
CA ALA A 281 23.50 2.63 -26.89
C ALA A 281 22.01 2.83 -27.11
N VAL A 282 21.18 1.86 -26.68
CA VAL A 282 19.73 2.04 -26.65
C VAL A 282 19.44 3.21 -25.72
N PRO A 283 18.75 4.27 -26.18
CA PRO A 283 18.50 5.43 -25.35
C PRO A 283 17.79 5.03 -24.07
N GLN A 284 18.33 5.42 -22.93
CA GLN A 284 17.65 5.30 -21.64
C GLN A 284 16.38 6.16 -21.67
N PRO A 285 15.24 5.68 -21.12
CA PRO A 285 14.07 6.51 -21.00
C PRO A 285 14.39 7.75 -20.15
N SER A 286 14.28 8.92 -20.76
CA SER A 286 14.70 10.19 -20.16
C SER A 286 13.61 10.86 -19.33
N SER A 287 12.38 10.35 -19.39
CA SER A 287 11.22 10.92 -18.69
C SER A 287 10.18 9.86 -18.34
N VAL A 288 9.29 10.18 -17.39
CA VAL A 288 8.12 9.36 -17.03
C VAL A 288 7.22 9.12 -18.24
N ALA A 289 7.05 10.12 -19.10
CA ALA A 289 6.25 10.00 -20.32
C ALA A 289 6.85 8.99 -21.31
N ASP A 290 8.17 8.88 -21.40
CA ASP A 290 8.88 7.92 -22.22
C ASP A 290 8.70 6.48 -21.70
N ILE A 291 8.75 6.29 -20.39
CA ILE A 291 8.43 5.00 -19.76
C ILE A 291 7.00 4.59 -20.05
N HIS A 292 6.04 5.52 -19.92
CA HIS A 292 4.62 5.26 -20.18
C HIS A 292 4.39 4.79 -21.62
N SER A 293 5.10 5.34 -22.59
CA SER A 293 4.95 4.95 -24.01
C SER A 293 5.49 3.55 -24.31
N ARG A 294 6.37 3.01 -23.48
CA ARG A 294 7.07 1.73 -23.71
C ARG A 294 6.48 0.53 -23.00
N VAL A 295 5.69 0.73 -21.95
CA VAL A 295 5.04 -0.36 -21.19
C VAL A 295 3.63 -0.61 -21.67
N LEU A 296 3.12 -1.82 -21.44
CA LEU A 296 1.77 -2.19 -21.85
C LEU A 296 0.73 -1.33 -21.15
N GLN A 297 -0.12 -0.69 -21.96
CA GLN A 297 -1.31 0.03 -21.52
C GLN A 297 -2.48 -0.38 -22.40
N LEU A 298 -3.53 -0.90 -21.79
CA LEU A 298 -4.73 -1.35 -22.48
C LEU A 298 -5.88 -0.38 -22.18
N THR A 299 -6.40 0.23 -23.23
CA THR A 299 -7.66 0.97 -23.16
C THR A 299 -8.83 0.00 -22.92
N PRO A 300 -10.02 0.46 -22.51
CA PRO A 300 -11.19 -0.40 -22.38
C PRO A 300 -11.50 -1.16 -23.68
N ALA A 301 -11.36 -0.50 -24.81
CA ALA A 301 -11.56 -1.11 -26.13
C ALA A 301 -10.52 -2.21 -26.43
N ASP A 302 -9.22 -1.96 -26.14
CA ASP A 302 -8.19 -2.96 -26.33
C ASP A 302 -8.37 -4.14 -25.35
N ALA A 303 -8.66 -3.88 -24.08
CA ALA A 303 -8.88 -4.92 -23.07
C ALA A 303 -10.04 -5.85 -23.46
N THR A 304 -11.13 -5.30 -24.00
CA THR A 304 -12.27 -6.07 -24.46
C THR A 304 -11.97 -6.79 -25.78
N ARG A 305 -11.36 -6.10 -26.74
CA ARG A 305 -10.97 -6.70 -28.05
C ARG A 305 -10.07 -7.90 -27.86
N PHE A 306 -9.12 -7.82 -26.97
CA PHE A 306 -8.20 -8.91 -26.65
C PHE A 306 -8.75 -9.93 -25.65
N LYS A 307 -10.02 -9.81 -25.24
CA LYS A 307 -10.68 -10.72 -24.29
C LYS A 307 -9.99 -10.80 -22.93
N LEU A 308 -9.30 -9.75 -22.54
CA LEU A 308 -8.77 -9.62 -21.19
C LEU A 308 -9.85 -9.12 -20.22
N ALA A 309 -10.69 -8.17 -20.67
CA ALA A 309 -11.94 -7.78 -20.01
C ALA A 309 -13.15 -8.36 -20.77
N ASP A 310 -14.23 -8.64 -20.05
CA ASP A 310 -15.45 -9.21 -20.61
C ASP A 310 -16.34 -8.14 -21.25
N ALA A 311 -16.42 -6.96 -20.63
CA ALA A 311 -17.22 -5.83 -21.15
C ALA A 311 -16.76 -4.48 -20.59
N VAL A 312 -17.19 -3.42 -21.27
CA VAL A 312 -17.10 -2.04 -20.78
C VAL A 312 -18.39 -1.71 -20.01
N ALA A 313 -18.26 -1.16 -18.80
CA ALA A 313 -19.38 -0.71 -17.98
C ALA A 313 -19.07 0.66 -17.36
N ASP A 314 -20.00 1.61 -17.51
CA ASP A 314 -19.84 2.98 -17.03
C ASP A 314 -20.01 3.12 -15.51
N SER A 315 -20.66 2.17 -14.88
CA SER A 315 -21.00 2.20 -13.46
C SER A 315 -21.19 0.81 -12.87
N ILE A 316 -21.16 0.73 -11.54
CA ILE A 316 -21.53 -0.49 -10.81
C ILE A 316 -22.96 -0.92 -11.17
N ARG A 317 -23.88 0.04 -11.40
CA ARG A 317 -25.25 -0.27 -11.79
C ARG A 317 -25.32 -0.99 -13.14
N SER A 318 -24.49 -0.60 -14.11
CA SER A 318 -24.38 -1.31 -15.39
C SER A 318 -23.86 -2.73 -15.22
N VAL A 319 -22.87 -2.93 -14.34
CA VAL A 319 -22.39 -4.27 -13.99
C VAL A 319 -23.48 -5.12 -13.35
N LEU A 320 -24.25 -4.56 -12.40
CA LEU A 320 -25.39 -5.25 -11.78
C LEU A 320 -26.43 -5.64 -12.82
N SER A 321 -26.73 -4.76 -13.78
CA SER A 321 -27.69 -5.01 -14.85
C SER A 321 -27.22 -6.15 -15.76
N ASP A 322 -25.98 -6.14 -16.21
CA ASP A 322 -25.42 -7.17 -17.08
C ASP A 322 -25.34 -8.54 -16.39
N MET A 323 -25.12 -8.53 -15.07
CA MET A 323 -25.08 -9.72 -14.22
C MET A 323 -26.49 -10.16 -13.75
N ASN A 324 -27.57 -9.58 -14.30
CA ASN A 324 -28.96 -9.83 -13.91
C ASN A 324 -29.23 -9.66 -12.41
N ALA A 325 -28.58 -8.69 -11.79
CA ALA A 325 -28.66 -8.40 -10.35
C ALA A 325 -29.07 -6.95 -10.05
N SER A 326 -29.84 -6.32 -10.93
CA SER A 326 -30.28 -4.92 -10.81
C SER A 326 -31.13 -4.67 -9.54
N ASP A 327 -31.79 -5.69 -9.04
CA ASP A 327 -32.63 -5.69 -7.85
C ASP A 327 -31.87 -6.11 -6.57
N ALA A 328 -30.59 -6.48 -6.71
CA ALA A 328 -29.82 -6.96 -5.58
C ALA A 328 -29.43 -5.82 -4.63
N GLN A 329 -29.44 -6.11 -3.33
CA GLN A 329 -28.94 -5.21 -2.31
C GLN A 329 -27.41 -5.14 -2.38
N LEU A 330 -26.87 -3.94 -2.64
CA LEU A 330 -25.43 -3.71 -2.62
C LEU A 330 -24.96 -3.41 -1.19
N ALA A 331 -24.08 -4.26 -0.65
CA ALA A 331 -23.48 -4.12 0.68
C ALA A 331 -21.96 -3.93 0.55
N ASN A 332 -21.40 -2.97 1.28
CA ASN A 332 -19.95 -2.80 1.33
C ASN A 332 -19.32 -3.80 2.31
N ALA A 333 -18.21 -4.40 1.94
CA ALA A 333 -17.42 -5.21 2.86
C ALA A 333 -16.79 -4.30 3.93
N PRO A 334 -16.99 -4.59 5.23
CA PRO A 334 -16.53 -3.71 6.29
C PRO A 334 -15.03 -3.84 6.54
N GLY A 335 -14.43 -2.79 7.11
CA GLY A 335 -13.12 -2.82 7.74
C GLY A 335 -11.94 -2.44 6.85
N ILE A 336 -12.03 -2.53 5.52
CA ILE A 336 -10.91 -2.26 4.60
C ILE A 336 -10.47 -0.80 4.71
N ASP A 337 -11.39 0.15 4.49
CA ASP A 337 -11.07 1.59 4.53
C ASP A 337 -10.54 2.01 5.91
N THR A 338 -11.09 1.43 6.99
CA THR A 338 -10.63 1.70 8.35
C THR A 338 -9.19 1.21 8.55
N THR A 339 -8.89 0.01 8.07
CA THR A 339 -7.53 -0.55 8.17
C THR A 339 -6.52 0.23 7.32
N ILE A 340 -6.90 0.67 6.13
CA ILE A 340 -6.06 1.52 5.27
C ILE A 340 -5.78 2.85 5.98
N LYS A 341 -6.79 3.52 6.52
CA LYS A 341 -6.60 4.77 7.29
C LYS A 341 -5.68 4.59 8.49
N GLN A 342 -5.81 3.48 9.21
CA GLN A 342 -4.92 3.15 10.33
C GLN A 342 -3.48 2.90 9.86
N PHE A 343 -3.30 2.24 8.71
CA PHE A 343 -2.00 2.01 8.12
C PHE A 343 -1.34 3.33 7.70
N ILE A 344 -2.06 4.22 7.02
CA ILE A 344 -1.59 5.55 6.63
C ILE A 344 -1.18 6.37 7.88
N ALA A 345 -2.01 6.34 8.93
CA ALA A 345 -1.69 7.01 10.19
C ALA A 345 -0.42 6.43 10.85
N ALA A 346 -0.26 5.11 10.85
CA ALA A 346 0.94 4.46 11.36
C ALA A 346 2.19 4.83 10.56
N LYS A 347 2.10 4.83 9.23
CA LYS A 347 3.17 5.24 8.33
C LYS A 347 3.60 6.69 8.58
N ARG A 348 2.64 7.61 8.75
CA ARG A 348 2.90 8.99 9.13
C ARG A 348 3.60 9.10 10.49
N ASN A 349 3.11 8.39 11.50
CA ASN A 349 3.69 8.41 12.84
C ASN A 349 5.12 7.85 12.84
N ILE A 350 5.38 6.79 12.09
CA ILE A 350 6.74 6.26 11.89
C ILE A 350 7.63 7.34 11.25
N GLY A 351 7.18 8.00 10.20
CA GLY A 351 7.93 9.08 9.54
C GLY A 351 8.28 10.22 10.51
N LEU A 352 7.34 10.62 11.35
CA LEU A 352 7.58 11.63 12.39
C LEU A 352 8.60 11.14 13.44
N SER A 353 8.49 9.91 13.91
CA SER A 353 9.47 9.32 14.84
C SER A 353 10.86 9.23 14.20
N LEU A 354 10.97 8.83 12.94
CA LEU A 354 12.24 8.77 12.23
C LEU A 354 12.91 10.15 12.08
N SER A 355 12.12 11.18 11.77
CA SER A 355 12.62 12.56 11.71
C SER A 355 13.13 13.05 13.07
N ARG A 356 12.41 12.73 14.17
CA ARG A 356 12.84 13.05 15.53
C ARG A 356 14.08 12.27 15.93
N ILE A 357 14.17 10.98 15.56
CA ILE A 357 15.35 10.14 15.77
C ILE A 357 16.57 10.80 15.14
N SER A 358 16.49 11.19 13.86
CA SER A 358 17.60 11.85 13.16
C SER A 358 18.04 13.15 13.86
N PHE A 359 17.09 13.97 14.30
CA PHE A 359 17.39 15.19 15.05
C PHE A 359 18.09 14.88 16.38
N LEU A 360 17.57 13.91 17.16
CA LEU A 360 18.12 13.53 18.46
C LEU A 360 19.50 12.86 18.32
N GLU A 361 19.74 12.06 17.28
CA GLU A 361 21.07 11.51 16.99
C GLU A 361 22.11 12.60 16.71
N ASN A 362 21.75 13.58 15.89
CA ASN A 362 22.63 14.72 15.62
C ASN A 362 22.92 15.52 16.89
N ARG A 363 21.90 15.75 17.74
CA ARG A 363 22.08 16.41 19.03
C ARG A 363 22.96 15.61 19.99
N THR A 364 22.78 14.29 20.04
CA THR A 364 23.63 13.38 20.82
C THR A 364 25.08 13.49 20.40
N ALA A 365 25.37 13.42 19.09
CA ALA A 365 26.72 13.53 18.56
C ALA A 365 27.38 14.89 18.92
N THR A 366 26.60 15.98 18.83
CA THR A 366 27.08 17.33 19.23
C THR A 366 27.43 17.39 20.70
N LEU A 367 26.59 16.84 21.59
CA LEU A 367 26.84 16.83 23.03
C LEU A 367 28.02 15.92 23.42
N GLU A 368 28.20 14.78 22.74
CA GLU A 368 29.37 13.93 22.93
C GLU A 368 30.68 14.64 22.54
N GLU A 369 30.66 15.41 21.46
CA GLU A 369 31.83 16.20 21.04
C GLU A 369 32.14 17.34 22.02
N GLN A 370 31.10 18.02 22.53
CA GLN A 370 31.25 19.01 23.59
C GLN A 370 31.86 18.41 24.87
N LEU A 371 31.40 17.22 25.30
CA LEU A 371 31.97 16.50 26.43
C LEU A 371 33.45 16.18 26.25
N LYS A 372 33.82 15.65 25.06
CA LYS A 372 35.24 15.39 24.75
C LYS A 372 36.09 16.64 24.84
N THR A 373 35.59 17.74 24.29
CA THR A 373 36.30 19.04 24.33
C THR A 373 36.49 19.51 25.77
N ILE A 374 35.49 19.37 26.63
CA ILE A 374 35.57 19.74 28.04
C ILE A 374 36.56 18.83 28.77
N GLU A 375 36.49 17.51 28.56
CA GLU A 375 37.40 16.54 29.15
C GLU A 375 38.88 16.74 28.72
N GLU A 376 39.10 17.16 27.46
CA GLU A 376 40.44 17.52 26.97
C GLU A 376 40.97 18.83 27.61
N GLN A 377 40.10 19.81 27.78
CA GLN A 377 40.42 21.05 28.48
C GLN A 377 40.75 20.79 29.97
N GLU A 378 40.01 19.93 30.63
CA GLU A 378 40.27 19.51 32.01
C GLU A 378 41.62 18.76 32.16
N ARG A 379 42.00 17.95 31.14
CA ARG A 379 43.31 17.26 31.12
C ARG A 379 44.50 18.18 30.89
N THR A 380 44.28 19.22 30.07
CA THR A 380 45.36 20.18 29.73
C THR A 380 45.55 21.26 30.77
N THR A 381 44.54 21.49 31.62
CA THR A 381 44.63 22.43 32.75
C THR A 381 45.26 21.72 33.94
N PRO A 382 46.41 22.15 34.48
CA PRO A 382 47.13 21.40 35.52
C PRO A 382 46.42 21.55 36.86
N VAL A 383 45.32 20.85 37.06
CA VAL A 383 44.71 20.66 38.37
C VAL A 383 44.90 19.21 38.79
N ARG A 384 45.78 19.05 39.79
CA ARG A 384 46.04 17.80 40.48
C ARG A 384 44.75 17.08 40.92
N ARG A 385 44.23 16.16 40.11
CA ARG A 385 43.45 15.00 40.59
C ARG A 385 43.62 13.86 39.60
N SER A 386 44.41 12.89 40.01
CA SER A 386 44.49 11.58 39.33
C SER A 386 43.11 10.89 39.39
N ARG A 387 42.43 10.77 38.28
CA ARG A 387 41.38 9.79 38.12
C ARG A 387 41.74 8.93 36.90
N THR A 388 42.02 7.69 37.17
CA THR A 388 42.24 6.68 36.13
C THR A 388 40.97 6.49 35.34
N ILE A 389 40.96 6.86 34.06
CA ILE A 389 39.86 6.60 33.14
C ILE A 389 40.26 5.39 32.31
N ASN A 390 39.48 4.31 32.44
CA ASN A 390 39.60 3.15 31.56
C ASN A 390 39.09 3.54 30.18
N GLU A 391 39.89 3.31 29.14
CA GLU A 391 39.51 3.49 27.75
C GLU A 391 38.29 2.63 27.43
N VAL A 392 37.17 3.30 27.06
CA VAL A 392 36.02 2.64 26.51
C VAL A 392 36.17 2.63 24.98
N GLY A 393 36.17 1.45 24.42
CA GLY A 393 36.38 1.22 22.98
C GLY A 393 35.44 2.03 22.11
N SER A 394 35.97 2.56 21.01
CA SER A 394 35.23 3.31 20.01
C SER A 394 34.20 2.40 19.33
N TYR A 395 32.91 2.64 19.58
CA TYR A 395 31.83 2.02 18.82
C TYR A 395 31.68 2.73 17.48
N THR A 396 31.98 2.02 16.40
CA THR A 396 31.62 2.49 15.03
C THR A 396 30.11 2.46 14.88
N ARG A 397 29.47 3.61 14.97
CA ARG A 397 28.05 3.80 14.68
C ARG A 397 27.79 3.61 13.20
N GLY A 398 26.98 2.62 12.85
CA GLY A 398 26.34 2.58 11.54
C GLY A 398 25.35 3.75 11.43
N ARG A 399 25.74 4.81 10.74
CA ARG A 399 24.91 5.99 10.53
C ARG A 399 23.78 5.62 9.57
N VAL A 400 22.54 5.61 10.04
CA VAL A 400 21.37 5.62 9.16
C VAL A 400 21.23 7.04 8.65
N THR A 401 21.68 7.27 7.43
CA THR A 401 21.42 8.55 6.75
C THR A 401 19.97 8.52 6.27
N ILE A 402 19.06 9.14 7.00
CA ILE A 402 17.68 9.32 6.58
C ILE A 402 17.66 10.62 5.76
N PRO A 403 17.34 10.58 4.47
CA PRO A 403 17.20 11.80 3.67
C PRO A 403 16.02 12.61 4.24
N SER A 404 16.29 13.73 4.88
CA SER A 404 15.29 14.52 5.59
C SER A 404 14.32 15.29 4.70
N SER A 405 14.61 15.44 3.40
CA SER A 405 13.81 16.24 2.49
C SER A 405 12.74 15.48 1.72
N ASP A 406 12.97 14.19 1.45
CA ASP A 406 12.12 13.44 0.52
C ASP A 406 10.84 12.89 1.16
N TYR A 407 10.85 12.74 2.48
CA TYR A 407 9.71 12.20 3.23
C TYR A 407 8.52 13.15 3.33
N TYR A 408 8.77 14.46 3.40
CA TYR A 408 7.68 15.45 3.51
C TYR A 408 6.87 15.59 2.24
N TYR A 409 7.49 15.40 1.06
CA TYR A 409 6.80 15.55 -0.24
C TYR A 409 5.85 14.39 -0.56
N TYR A 410 6.17 13.16 -0.12
CA TYR A 410 5.32 11.99 -0.40
C TYR A 410 4.01 12.01 0.41
N TYR A 411 4.03 12.62 1.60
CA TYR A 411 2.84 12.72 2.46
C TYR A 411 1.92 13.87 2.08
N ASP A 412 2.45 14.97 1.54
CA ASP A 412 1.65 16.16 1.24
C ASP A 412 0.79 15.97 -0.02
N GLN A 413 1.25 15.18 -0.99
CA GLN A 413 0.45 14.88 -2.18
C GLN A 413 -0.70 13.89 -1.93
N SER A 414 -0.60 13.00 -0.94
CA SER A 414 -1.71 12.11 -0.57
C SER A 414 -2.76 12.77 0.33
N MET A 415 -2.41 13.90 0.97
CA MET A 415 -3.32 14.64 1.85
C MET A 415 -4.14 15.71 1.12
N GLY A 416 -3.83 16.02 -0.13
CA GLY A 416 -4.55 17.04 -0.92
C GLY A 416 -5.97 16.62 -1.33
N ALA A 417 -6.34 15.35 -1.18
CA ALA A 417 -7.68 14.86 -1.56
C ALA A 417 -8.71 14.91 -0.42
N ASP A 418 -8.31 15.02 0.84
CA ASP A 418 -9.23 14.92 1.99
C ASP A 418 -9.58 16.27 2.65
N GLN A 419 -9.08 17.42 2.13
CA GLN A 419 -9.40 18.75 2.72
C GLN A 419 -10.66 19.41 2.16
N ASN A 420 -11.46 18.73 1.34
CA ASN A 420 -12.70 19.30 0.79
C ASN A 420 -13.99 18.89 1.51
N ILE A 421 -13.93 18.53 2.78
CA ILE A 421 -15.14 18.38 3.60
C ILE A 421 -14.99 19.26 4.84
N VAL A 422 -15.87 20.24 4.92
CA VAL A 422 -16.13 21.24 5.98
C VAL A 422 -15.48 22.62 5.74
N ASN A 423 -16.09 23.42 4.90
CA ASN A 423 -16.59 24.75 5.25
C ASN A 423 -17.38 25.38 4.11
N THR A 424 -18.68 25.10 4.08
CA THR A 424 -19.64 25.91 3.34
C THR A 424 -20.06 27.09 4.22
N GLN A 425 -19.38 28.21 4.10
CA GLN A 425 -19.98 29.52 4.30
C GLN A 425 -19.60 30.45 3.14
N PRO A 426 -20.55 31.16 2.57
CA PRO A 426 -20.31 32.01 1.41
C PRO A 426 -19.61 33.30 1.84
N ILE A 427 -18.42 33.52 1.32
CA ILE A 427 -17.75 34.81 1.40
C ILE A 427 -18.16 35.61 0.17
N THR A 428 -18.95 36.63 0.39
CA THR A 428 -19.25 37.68 -0.57
C THR A 428 -17.97 38.43 -0.95
N PRO A 429 -17.81 38.83 -2.21
CA PRO A 429 -16.68 39.64 -2.61
C PRO A 429 -16.95 41.09 -2.24
N ASP A 430 -16.14 41.68 -1.37
CA ASP A 430 -16.10 43.13 -1.28
C ASP A 430 -14.69 43.66 -1.57
N ASN A 431 -14.75 44.59 -2.49
CA ASN A 431 -13.64 45.33 -3.08
C ASN A 431 -13.01 46.28 -2.09
N THR A 432 -11.80 46.63 -2.44
CA THR A 432 -11.11 47.91 -2.22
C THR A 432 -10.09 48.04 -1.11
N MET A 433 -8.92 48.28 -1.65
CA MET A 433 -7.98 49.35 -1.29
C MET A 433 -7.03 49.20 -0.11
N SER A 434 -5.79 49.44 -0.52
CA SER A 434 -4.76 50.22 0.19
C SER A 434 -3.82 49.44 1.12
N ALA A 435 -2.65 49.21 0.60
CA ALA A 435 -1.46 49.03 1.40
C ALA A 435 -1.16 50.31 2.23
N PRO A 436 -0.67 50.14 3.42
CA PRO A 436 0.44 50.97 3.82
C PRO A 436 1.68 50.16 4.21
N ASN A 437 2.77 50.59 3.66
CA ASN A 437 4.12 50.38 4.13
C ASN A 437 4.23 50.29 5.65
N GLN A 438 4.56 49.12 6.18
CA GLN A 438 5.17 49.05 7.49
C GLN A 438 6.55 48.39 7.36
N ARG A 439 7.54 49.22 7.44
CA ARG A 439 8.94 48.88 7.62
C ARG A 439 9.07 48.08 8.92
N THR A 440 9.50 46.85 8.80
CA THR A 440 10.06 46.09 9.93
C THR A 440 11.37 46.76 10.36
N PRO A 441 11.53 47.03 11.66
CA PRO A 441 12.81 47.57 12.12
C PRO A 441 13.88 46.48 12.07
N LEU A 442 14.99 46.83 11.42
CA LEU A 442 16.24 46.09 11.54
C LEU A 442 16.62 46.00 13.03
N VAL A 443 16.63 44.78 13.57
CA VAL A 443 17.27 44.52 14.85
C VAL A 443 18.79 44.58 14.60
N THR A 444 19.37 45.71 14.88
CA THR A 444 20.81 45.89 14.95
C THR A 444 21.34 45.17 16.17
N ASN A 445 22.18 44.16 15.92
CA ASN A 445 23.00 43.50 16.91
C ASN A 445 23.83 44.52 17.71
N PRO A 446 23.71 44.62 19.04
CA PRO A 446 24.61 45.45 19.81
C PRO A 446 25.97 44.75 19.83
N ARG A 447 26.94 45.34 19.14
CA ARG A 447 28.36 45.06 19.34
C ARG A 447 28.69 45.38 20.80
N SER A 448 28.85 44.36 21.62
CA SER A 448 29.45 44.52 22.95
C SER A 448 30.91 44.93 22.78
N ARG A 449 31.19 46.17 23.11
CA ARG A 449 32.55 46.66 23.34
C ARG A 449 33.10 45.96 24.57
N PHE A 450 33.99 45.02 24.37
CA PHE A 450 34.82 44.52 25.48
C PHE A 450 35.80 45.61 25.90
N ASN A 451 35.51 46.24 27.03
CA ASN A 451 36.50 47.01 27.75
C ASN A 451 37.48 46.04 28.39
N ARG A 452 38.72 46.11 27.96
CA ARG A 452 39.86 45.43 28.53
C ARG A 452 40.20 46.07 29.88
N VAL A 453 39.72 45.46 30.96
CA VAL A 453 40.20 45.76 32.30
C VAL A 453 41.32 44.75 32.62
N GLN A 454 42.57 45.24 32.65
CA GLN A 454 43.66 44.53 33.27
C GLN A 454 43.48 44.56 34.79
N GLY A 455 43.07 43.43 35.33
CA GLY A 455 43.10 43.16 36.78
C GLY A 455 43.40 41.70 36.94
N SER A 456 44.61 41.37 37.38
CA SER A 456 45.00 40.03 37.77
C SER A 456 44.34 39.69 39.10
N GLU A 457 43.15 39.16 39.07
CA GLU A 457 42.61 38.34 40.16
C GLU A 457 42.51 36.91 39.66
N THR A 458 43.28 36.04 40.26
CA THR A 458 43.16 34.60 40.11
C THR A 458 41.83 34.14 40.71
N VAL A 459 40.78 34.30 39.94
CA VAL A 459 39.49 33.63 40.22
C VAL A 459 39.70 32.16 39.82
N VAL A 460 39.88 31.32 40.82
CA VAL A 460 39.81 29.86 40.64
C VAL A 460 38.38 29.55 40.29
N SER A 461 38.08 29.50 38.96
CA SER A 461 36.75 29.19 38.46
C SER A 461 36.57 27.67 38.52
N ASN A 462 35.62 27.24 39.33
CA ASN A 462 35.08 25.86 39.28
C ASN A 462 34.17 25.65 38.04
N ALA A 463 34.22 26.55 37.05
CA ALA A 463 33.36 26.56 35.88
C ALA A 463 33.40 25.30 34.99
N PRO A 464 34.54 24.58 34.78
CA PRO A 464 34.54 23.42 33.88
C PRO A 464 33.75 22.24 34.43
N ALA A 465 33.79 21.98 35.74
CA ALA A 465 33.07 20.83 36.32
C ALA A 465 31.53 21.00 36.28
N LEU A 466 31.06 22.22 36.44
CA LEU A 466 29.63 22.54 36.30
C LEU A 466 29.15 22.44 34.84
N ALA A 467 29.98 22.85 33.89
CA ALA A 467 29.68 22.75 32.48
C ALA A 467 29.58 21.26 32.01
N SER A 468 30.48 20.39 32.48
CA SER A 468 30.45 18.94 32.21
C SER A 468 29.17 18.29 32.78
N ALA A 469 28.79 18.63 34.02
CA ALA A 469 27.58 18.09 34.64
C ALA A 469 26.28 18.52 33.92
N ASP A 470 26.22 19.73 33.39
CA ASP A 470 25.07 20.23 32.65
C ASP A 470 24.96 19.56 31.28
N VAL A 471 26.05 19.37 30.55
CA VAL A 471 26.11 18.63 29.29
C VAL A 471 25.72 17.15 29.48
N ASN A 472 26.19 16.51 30.55
CA ASN A 472 25.81 15.14 30.90
C ASN A 472 24.31 15.01 31.20
N ARG A 473 23.71 16.01 31.88
CA ARG A 473 22.27 16.03 32.16
C ARG A 473 21.46 16.17 30.86
N GLU A 474 21.86 17.09 29.99
CA GLU A 474 21.22 17.27 28.68
C GLU A 474 21.37 16.03 27.81
N LEU A 475 22.56 15.44 27.73
CA LEU A 475 22.81 14.20 27.00
C LEU A 475 21.94 13.06 27.50
N SER A 476 21.79 12.90 28.82
CA SER A 476 20.90 11.90 29.40
C SER A 476 19.44 12.11 29.01
N ALA A 477 18.96 13.36 29.00
CA ALA A 477 17.60 13.70 28.59
C ALA A 477 17.39 13.41 27.08
N VAL A 478 18.35 13.78 26.22
CA VAL A 478 18.30 13.52 24.78
C VAL A 478 18.31 12.02 24.49
N LEU A 479 19.15 11.24 25.17
CA LEU A 479 19.19 9.79 25.01
C LEU A 479 17.89 9.09 25.44
N ASN A 480 17.29 9.53 26.55
CA ASN A 480 16.00 8.98 26.98
C ASN A 480 14.89 9.24 25.94
N ASN A 481 14.86 10.44 25.36
CA ASN A 481 13.92 10.78 24.29
C ASN A 481 14.20 9.95 23.02
N LEU A 482 15.46 9.81 22.64
CA LEU A 482 15.88 8.99 21.50
C LEU A 482 15.45 7.51 21.64
N ILE A 483 15.67 6.92 22.82
CA ILE A 483 15.21 5.56 23.13
C ILE A 483 13.68 5.46 23.03
N GLY A 484 12.94 6.47 23.52
CA GLY A 484 11.48 6.55 23.42
C GLY A 484 10.99 6.54 21.98
N GLU A 485 11.59 7.36 21.10
CA GLU A 485 11.23 7.45 19.69
C GLU A 485 11.59 6.15 18.94
N TYR A 486 12.74 5.54 19.21
CA TYR A 486 13.09 4.22 18.64
C TYR A 486 12.10 3.13 19.05
N ARG A 487 11.72 3.05 20.33
CA ARG A 487 10.70 2.10 20.80
C ARG A 487 9.37 2.28 20.10
N THR A 488 8.96 3.54 19.91
CA THR A 488 7.73 3.88 19.19
C THR A 488 7.79 3.42 17.74
N ALA A 489 8.87 3.77 17.02
CA ALA A 489 9.06 3.38 15.63
C ALA A 489 9.09 1.85 15.46
N VAL A 490 9.83 1.12 16.30
CA VAL A 490 9.91 -0.35 16.28
C VAL A 490 8.56 -0.99 16.58
N SER A 491 7.81 -0.48 17.57
CA SER A 491 6.48 -1.00 17.92
C SER A 491 5.48 -0.83 16.79
N LEU A 492 5.45 0.35 16.16
CA LEU A 492 4.58 0.61 15.01
C LEU A 492 4.98 -0.21 13.79
N ALA A 493 6.29 -0.35 13.50
CA ALA A 493 6.78 -1.13 12.38
C ALA A 493 6.47 -2.62 12.50
N ASN A 494 6.57 -3.19 13.71
CA ASN A 494 6.19 -4.58 13.98
C ASN A 494 4.68 -4.81 13.80
N ARG A 495 3.86 -3.85 14.20
CA ARG A 495 2.40 -3.93 14.03
C ARG A 495 1.97 -3.74 12.58
N TRP A 496 2.63 -2.87 11.85
CA TRP A 496 2.28 -2.45 10.50
C TRP A 496 3.42 -2.76 9.52
N VAL A 497 3.56 -4.04 9.20
CA VAL A 497 4.56 -4.50 8.22
C VAL A 497 4.34 -3.82 6.88
N GLY A 498 5.38 -3.19 6.35
CA GLY A 498 5.33 -2.37 5.13
C GLY A 498 5.18 -0.85 5.37
N ALA A 499 5.04 -0.41 6.64
CA ALA A 499 4.95 1.02 6.96
C ALA A 499 6.32 1.72 7.04
N LEU A 500 7.41 0.96 7.13
CA LEU A 500 8.77 1.52 7.06
C LEU A 500 9.15 1.89 5.63
N PRO A 501 9.98 2.94 5.49
CA PRO A 501 10.67 3.21 4.25
C PRO A 501 11.49 2.02 3.78
N PRO A 502 11.63 1.80 2.46
CA PRO A 502 12.34 0.65 1.92
C PRO A 502 13.82 0.57 2.35
N GLU A 503 14.44 1.72 2.66
CA GLU A 503 15.84 1.83 3.07
C GLU A 503 16.07 1.43 4.54
N ILE A 504 14.99 1.34 5.34
CA ILE A 504 15.07 1.10 6.77
C ILE A 504 14.46 -0.25 7.12
N THR A 505 15.23 -1.08 7.81
CA THR A 505 14.72 -2.36 8.32
C THR A 505 14.40 -2.28 9.81
N ILE A 506 13.48 -3.13 10.27
CA ILE A 506 13.18 -3.26 11.71
C ILE A 506 14.42 -3.64 12.49
N GLN A 507 15.25 -4.52 11.94
CA GLN A 507 16.51 -4.95 12.56
C GLN A 507 17.50 -3.79 12.73
N THR A 508 17.57 -2.89 11.75
CA THR A 508 18.41 -1.68 11.86
C THR A 508 17.91 -0.79 12.98
N LEU A 509 16.61 -0.57 13.09
CA LEU A 509 16.01 0.23 14.18
C LEU A 509 16.25 -0.42 15.55
N GLN A 510 16.11 -1.73 15.66
CA GLN A 510 16.37 -2.48 16.90
C GLN A 510 17.83 -2.38 17.32
N ARG A 511 18.77 -2.56 16.41
CA ARG A 511 20.21 -2.41 16.67
C ARG A 511 20.56 -0.99 17.14
N ASN A 512 19.99 0.02 16.50
CA ASN A 512 20.21 1.40 16.90
C ASN A 512 19.60 1.71 18.28
N LEU A 513 18.44 1.14 18.58
CA LEU A 513 17.82 1.21 19.90
C LEU A 513 18.74 0.61 20.98
N GLU A 514 19.28 -0.59 20.74
CA GLU A 514 20.22 -1.26 21.66
C GLU A 514 21.48 -0.41 21.87
N SER A 515 22.01 0.19 20.80
CA SER A 515 23.16 1.10 20.89
C SER A 515 22.85 2.35 21.73
N ALA A 516 21.67 2.94 21.57
CA ALA A 516 21.24 4.10 22.36
C ALA A 516 21.06 3.76 23.84
N ILE A 517 20.52 2.56 24.14
CA ILE A 517 20.38 2.06 25.53
C ILE A 517 21.75 1.87 26.15
N ALA A 518 22.69 1.19 25.45
CA ALA A 518 24.04 0.98 25.95
C ALA A 518 24.79 2.29 26.23
N LEU A 519 24.59 3.29 25.36
CA LEU A 519 25.16 4.63 25.57
C LEU A 519 24.57 5.31 26.81
N SER A 520 23.26 5.21 27.00
CA SER A 520 22.57 5.77 28.18
C SER A 520 23.04 5.12 29.48
N ASP A 521 23.23 3.80 29.50
CA ASP A 521 23.69 3.06 30.65
C ASP A 521 25.17 3.42 30.98
N ASN A 522 26.04 3.51 29.97
CA ASN A 522 27.42 3.96 30.14
C ASN A 522 27.49 5.37 30.74
N LEU A 523 26.60 6.28 30.31
CA LEU A 523 26.55 7.62 30.88
C LEU A 523 26.14 7.62 32.35
N ARG A 524 25.19 6.78 32.75
CA ARG A 524 24.76 6.61 34.15
C ARG A 524 25.89 6.10 35.04
N PHE A 525 26.67 5.14 34.56
CA PHE A 525 27.84 4.62 35.29
C PHE A 525 28.96 5.67 35.47
N ARG A 526 29.11 6.62 34.55
CA ARG A 526 30.08 7.70 34.65
C ARG A 526 29.64 8.81 35.62
N THR A 527 28.34 8.96 35.85
CA THR A 527 27.78 10.03 36.67
C THR A 527 27.49 9.60 38.11
N GLN A 528 27.54 8.31 38.42
CA GLN A 528 27.55 7.74 39.77
C GLN A 528 29.00 7.67 40.33
#